data_ead0d6f697b3f1cfac6a9ca236cc86bb
#
_entry.id   ead0d6f697b3f1cfac6a9ca236cc86bb
#
_cell.length_a   1.000
_cell.length_b   1.000
_cell.length_c   1.000
_cell.angle_alpha   90.00
_cell.angle_beta   90.00
_cell.angle_gamma   90.00
#
_symmetry.space_group_name_H-M   'P 1'
#
loop_
_entity.id
_entity.type
_entity.pdbx_description
1 polymer ?
#
loop_
_entity_poly.entity_id
_entity_poly.type
_entity_poly.pdbx_seq_one_letter_code
_entity_poly.pdbx_strand_id
1 'polypeptide(L)'
;MKKTSNLSLSFVPARQKKYPAGDAVMAAVLFAGILGTFCTTSSLAVYLPLLLLGGVLEIAAAFLPDRQRRIRQAALLVLLVWGVGMTLAFLPDVRSGFCRTANAVSDALGTAQRKVLTHFAATEGNVWRQTTFFLLPLSLLLGYLCAWIVKNGNLLLATLFLLGLVVLQAVTGGTAALGWGLCLFGAEALLIVTAFYRGRGFRLRTDGKATVSATGSVALILCVTLGLSAIFIPVRGYEKDAIASGTEAALETAAGQVRYGKSENRALPEGDFRNLGDLVFPETTALQVVMSQPDSLYLRGFVGETYTGDGWTALDKQELYTSANLFYWLHKNDFYGQTQLASVTALLDGRLTSDDLNTLSVHTVDASRKYIYAPYELCSAEAALLDSENLGDSTLLSRGFRGRDSYTYTALPNQVKRYTELVSFLRMDAENPSDELSAYLVNESQYNTFVYDAYTALPESVESYLTQELGGPETENGQHMSYQMAKQRILEYLTANASYTEMPKETRDDGEDFLRFFLESGAGYSVHYATAAALMFRHYGIPARYVEGYLIFP
;
A
#
# COMPACT_ATOMS: atom_id res chain seq x y z
N MET A 1 -78.80 20.97 -26.44
CA MET A 1 -78.21 20.92 -25.10
C MET A 1 -77.37 19.64 -24.99
N LYS A 2 -76.04 19.76 -25.08
CA LYS A 2 -75.12 18.64 -24.88
C LYS A 2 -74.77 18.58 -23.39
N LYS A 3 -75.08 17.45 -22.73
CA LYS A 3 -74.64 17.16 -21.38
C LYS A 3 -73.16 16.83 -21.41
N THR A 4 -72.35 17.71 -20.87
CA THR A 4 -70.91 17.43 -20.56
C THR A 4 -70.89 16.61 -19.28
N SER A 5 -70.51 15.35 -19.37
CA SER A 5 -70.19 14.51 -18.21
C SER A 5 -68.85 14.93 -17.60
N ASN A 6 -68.91 15.54 -16.43
CA ASN A 6 -67.69 15.79 -15.64
C ASN A 6 -67.15 14.47 -15.12
N LEU A 7 -66.04 13.98 -15.73
CA LEU A 7 -65.29 12.85 -15.21
C LEU A 7 -64.40 13.39 -14.06
N SER A 8 -64.84 13.17 -12.82
CA SER A 8 -63.98 13.43 -11.67
C SER A 8 -63.07 12.20 -11.41
N LEU A 9 -61.83 12.30 -11.75
CA LEU A 9 -60.82 11.31 -11.37
C LEU A 9 -60.41 11.55 -9.91
N SER A 10 -60.94 10.77 -8.98
CA SER A 10 -60.48 10.73 -7.60
C SER A 10 -59.33 9.74 -7.47
N PHE A 11 -58.17 10.24 -7.16
CA PHE A 11 -57.02 9.41 -6.82
C PHE A 11 -57.15 8.95 -5.37
N VAL A 12 -57.61 7.74 -5.14
CA VAL A 12 -57.52 7.08 -3.85
C VAL A 12 -56.12 6.47 -3.76
N PRO A 13 -55.26 6.92 -2.84
CA PRO A 13 -53.96 6.30 -2.68
C PRO A 13 -54.15 4.84 -2.26
N ALA A 14 -53.69 3.91 -3.09
CA ALA A 14 -53.77 2.49 -2.77
C ALA A 14 -53.00 2.25 -1.45
N ARG A 15 -53.73 1.76 -0.43
CA ARG A 15 -53.17 1.41 0.87
C ARG A 15 -52.08 0.34 0.63
N GLN A 16 -50.81 0.74 0.70
CA GLN A 16 -49.72 -0.18 0.49
C GLN A 16 -49.81 -1.31 1.53
N LYS A 17 -49.98 -2.56 1.07
CA LYS A 17 -49.83 -3.73 1.93
C LYS A 17 -48.36 -3.81 2.36
N LYS A 18 -48.10 -3.53 3.63
CA LYS A 18 -46.79 -3.76 4.22
C LYS A 18 -46.60 -5.27 4.41
N TYR A 19 -45.48 -5.80 3.90
CA TYR A 19 -45.08 -7.19 4.14
C TYR A 19 -43.94 -7.20 5.17
N PRO A 20 -44.26 -7.22 6.47
CA PRO A 20 -43.30 -7.05 7.53
C PRO A 20 -42.26 -8.17 7.56
N ALA A 21 -42.61 -9.38 7.14
CA ALA A 21 -41.68 -10.52 7.11
C ALA A 21 -40.60 -10.35 6.04
N GLY A 22 -40.94 -9.91 4.82
CA GLY A 22 -39.95 -9.67 3.75
C GLY A 22 -39.01 -8.53 4.11
N ASP A 23 -39.54 -7.44 4.66
CA ASP A 23 -38.71 -6.30 5.11
C ASP A 23 -37.78 -6.72 6.28
N ALA A 24 -38.24 -7.59 7.19
CA ALA A 24 -37.39 -8.11 8.27
C ALA A 24 -36.25 -9.01 7.76
N VAL A 25 -36.56 -9.90 6.81
CA VAL A 25 -35.51 -10.74 6.16
C VAL A 25 -34.47 -9.85 5.45
N MET A 26 -34.94 -8.85 4.71
CA MET A 26 -34.06 -7.91 4.02
C MET A 26 -33.14 -7.15 5.00
N ALA A 27 -33.70 -6.71 6.15
CA ALA A 27 -32.92 -6.06 7.20
C ALA A 27 -31.89 -7.02 7.82
N ALA A 28 -32.24 -8.30 8.00
CA ALA A 28 -31.35 -9.31 8.53
C ALA A 28 -30.19 -9.63 7.55
N VAL A 29 -30.47 -9.70 6.26
CA VAL A 29 -29.43 -9.92 5.23
C VAL A 29 -28.50 -8.70 5.14
N LEU A 30 -29.05 -7.48 5.17
CA LEU A 30 -28.25 -6.26 5.20
C LEU A 30 -27.34 -6.22 6.44
N PHE A 31 -27.90 -6.50 7.61
CA PHE A 31 -27.17 -6.54 8.87
C PHE A 31 -26.04 -7.59 8.84
N ALA A 32 -26.35 -8.81 8.41
CA ALA A 32 -25.36 -9.88 8.31
C ALA A 32 -24.26 -9.56 7.30
N GLY A 33 -24.62 -8.95 6.18
CA GLY A 33 -23.66 -8.47 5.17
C GLY A 33 -22.72 -7.41 5.73
N ILE A 34 -23.22 -6.40 6.42
CA ILE A 34 -22.39 -5.33 7.02
C ILE A 34 -21.46 -5.91 8.08
N LEU A 35 -22.01 -6.64 9.05
CA LEU A 35 -21.24 -7.18 10.17
C LEU A 35 -20.22 -8.22 9.71
N GLY A 36 -20.64 -9.16 8.86
CA GLY A 36 -19.78 -10.23 8.35
C GLY A 36 -18.64 -9.68 7.47
N THR A 37 -18.93 -8.70 6.61
CA THR A 37 -17.92 -8.02 5.80
C THR A 37 -16.90 -7.30 6.69
N PHE A 38 -17.36 -6.52 7.67
CA PHE A 38 -16.46 -5.82 8.60
C PHE A 38 -15.55 -6.79 9.37
N CYS A 39 -16.12 -7.84 9.97
CA CYS A 39 -15.34 -8.81 10.76
C CYS A 39 -14.32 -9.58 9.93
N THR A 40 -14.67 -9.94 8.69
CA THR A 40 -13.75 -10.70 7.82
C THR A 40 -12.69 -9.82 7.18
N THR A 41 -13.02 -8.59 6.76
CA THR A 41 -12.05 -7.62 6.22
C THR A 41 -10.98 -7.26 7.25
N SER A 42 -11.39 -7.09 8.52
CA SER A 42 -10.47 -6.75 9.62
C SER A 42 -9.88 -7.98 10.33
N SER A 43 -10.09 -9.19 9.83
CA SER A 43 -9.61 -10.47 10.40
C SER A 43 -9.88 -10.62 11.91
N LEU A 44 -11.07 -10.19 12.37
CA LEU A 44 -11.40 -10.15 13.80
C LEU A 44 -11.70 -11.54 14.37
N ALA A 45 -11.07 -11.85 15.48
CA ALA A 45 -11.35 -13.06 16.26
C ALA A 45 -12.63 -12.86 17.10
N VAL A 46 -13.79 -13.28 16.56
CA VAL A 46 -15.11 -13.07 17.18
C VAL A 46 -16.03 -14.29 17.08
N TYR A 47 -16.90 -14.46 18.06
CA TYR A 47 -18.00 -15.43 17.97
C TYR A 47 -19.14 -14.85 17.10
N LEU A 48 -18.93 -14.85 15.78
CA LEU A 48 -19.84 -14.25 14.80
C LEU A 48 -21.31 -14.75 14.94
N PRO A 49 -21.61 -16.04 15.18
CA PRO A 49 -22.99 -16.49 15.38
C PRO A 49 -23.71 -15.79 16.54
N LEU A 50 -23.00 -15.46 17.63
CA LEU A 50 -23.58 -14.75 18.77
C LEU A 50 -23.93 -13.31 18.44
N LEU A 51 -23.06 -12.63 17.69
CA LEU A 51 -23.30 -11.26 17.21
C LEU A 51 -24.48 -11.23 16.24
N LEU A 52 -24.55 -12.19 15.32
CA LEU A 52 -25.64 -12.32 14.36
C LEU A 52 -26.97 -12.57 15.09
N LEU A 53 -26.99 -13.44 16.08
CA LEU A 53 -28.19 -13.72 16.88
C LEU A 53 -28.69 -12.47 17.58
N GLY A 54 -27.81 -11.68 18.20
CA GLY A 54 -28.15 -10.43 18.88
C GLY A 54 -28.85 -9.44 17.93
N GLY A 55 -28.24 -9.15 16.79
CA GLY A 55 -28.82 -8.22 15.82
C GLY A 55 -30.12 -8.72 15.17
N VAL A 56 -30.23 -10.03 14.91
CA VAL A 56 -31.47 -10.63 14.38
C VAL A 56 -32.62 -10.54 15.40
N LEU A 57 -32.36 -10.73 16.68
CA LEU A 57 -33.34 -10.54 17.76
C LEU A 57 -33.83 -9.07 17.79
N GLU A 58 -32.94 -8.12 17.66
CA GLU A 58 -33.27 -6.68 17.59
C GLU A 58 -34.14 -6.36 16.37
N ILE A 59 -33.76 -6.91 15.21
CA ILE A 59 -34.56 -6.77 13.98
C ILE A 59 -35.95 -7.38 14.15
N ALA A 60 -36.05 -8.59 14.71
CA ALA A 60 -37.32 -9.25 14.94
C ALA A 60 -38.22 -8.43 15.89
N ALA A 61 -37.65 -7.90 16.98
CA ALA A 61 -38.37 -7.01 17.90
C ALA A 61 -38.84 -5.73 17.18
N ALA A 62 -37.96 -5.13 16.35
CA ALA A 62 -38.31 -3.92 15.60
C ALA A 62 -39.47 -4.13 14.61
N PHE A 63 -39.58 -5.32 13.99
CA PHE A 63 -40.65 -5.63 13.02
C PHE A 63 -41.92 -6.21 13.64
N LEU A 64 -42.05 -6.25 14.97
CA LEU A 64 -43.33 -6.61 15.60
C LEU A 64 -44.48 -5.72 15.09
N PRO A 65 -45.70 -6.30 14.89
CA PRO A 65 -46.85 -5.58 14.35
C PRO A 65 -47.25 -4.34 15.15
N ASP A 66 -47.74 -3.31 14.48
CA ASP A 66 -48.18 -2.08 15.14
C ASP A 66 -49.29 -2.30 16.19
N ARG A 67 -50.09 -3.37 16.04
CA ARG A 67 -51.06 -3.80 17.05
C ARG A 67 -50.40 -4.13 18.39
N GLN A 68 -49.15 -4.52 18.37
CA GLN A 68 -48.35 -4.88 19.54
C GLN A 68 -47.29 -3.81 19.89
N ARG A 69 -47.60 -2.53 19.66
CA ARG A 69 -46.66 -1.40 19.85
C ARG A 69 -46.00 -1.39 21.23
N ARG A 70 -46.77 -1.68 22.29
CA ARG A 70 -46.25 -1.73 23.66
C ARG A 70 -45.23 -2.87 23.84
N ILE A 71 -45.56 -4.05 23.28
CA ILE A 71 -44.66 -5.23 23.33
C ILE A 71 -43.37 -4.93 22.54
N ARG A 72 -43.49 -4.33 21.37
CA ARG A 72 -42.35 -3.89 20.56
C ARG A 72 -41.44 -2.93 21.34
N GLN A 73 -42.00 -1.89 21.94
CA GLN A 73 -41.24 -0.92 22.72
C GLN A 73 -40.58 -1.56 23.96
N ALA A 74 -41.30 -2.45 24.64
CA ALA A 74 -40.76 -3.20 25.78
C ALA A 74 -39.61 -4.14 25.35
N ALA A 75 -39.78 -4.87 24.25
CA ALA A 75 -38.73 -5.78 23.75
C ALA A 75 -37.43 -5.00 23.37
N LEU A 76 -37.58 -3.90 22.63
CA LEU A 76 -36.43 -3.05 22.27
C LEU A 76 -35.76 -2.45 23.52
N LEU A 77 -36.56 -2.01 24.51
CA LEU A 77 -36.02 -1.49 25.76
C LEU A 77 -35.28 -2.57 26.55
N VAL A 78 -35.81 -3.79 26.63
CA VAL A 78 -35.17 -4.92 27.31
C VAL A 78 -33.84 -5.26 26.64
N LEU A 79 -33.77 -5.34 25.31
CA LEU A 79 -32.53 -5.62 24.58
C LEU A 79 -31.50 -4.50 24.77
N LEU A 80 -31.94 -3.22 24.76
CA LEU A 80 -31.05 -2.09 25.05
C LEU A 80 -30.53 -2.15 26.48
N VAL A 81 -31.38 -2.37 27.48
CA VAL A 81 -30.98 -2.46 28.89
C VAL A 81 -30.04 -3.66 29.09
N TRP A 82 -30.34 -4.77 28.44
CA TRP A 82 -29.46 -5.95 28.48
C TRP A 82 -28.08 -5.64 27.86
N GLY A 83 -28.02 -4.99 26.69
CA GLY A 83 -26.76 -4.59 26.04
C GLY A 83 -25.93 -3.63 26.91
N VAL A 84 -26.56 -2.63 27.51
CA VAL A 84 -25.91 -1.71 28.45
C VAL A 84 -25.45 -2.47 29.72
N GLY A 85 -26.29 -3.33 30.28
CA GLY A 85 -25.95 -4.13 31.44
C GLY A 85 -24.76 -5.06 31.20
N MET A 86 -24.71 -5.72 30.03
CA MET A 86 -23.55 -6.52 29.63
C MET A 86 -22.28 -5.69 29.49
N THR A 87 -22.39 -4.51 28.89
CA THR A 87 -21.25 -3.59 28.75
C THR A 87 -20.68 -3.18 30.11
N LEU A 88 -21.56 -2.84 31.05
CA LEU A 88 -21.15 -2.43 32.40
C LEU A 88 -20.63 -3.60 33.24
N ALA A 89 -21.25 -4.79 33.16
CA ALA A 89 -20.83 -5.99 33.88
C ALA A 89 -19.47 -6.51 33.46
N PHE A 90 -19.13 -6.37 32.17
CA PHE A 90 -17.88 -6.86 31.58
C PHE A 90 -17.00 -5.71 31.05
N LEU A 91 -17.04 -4.54 31.70
CA LEU A 91 -16.33 -3.34 31.26
C LEU A 91 -14.82 -3.56 30.98
N PRO A 92 -14.04 -4.33 31.79
CA PRO A 92 -12.65 -4.63 31.48
C PRO A 92 -12.48 -5.40 30.17
N ASP A 93 -13.32 -6.42 29.94
CA ASP A 93 -13.29 -7.21 28.70
C ASP A 93 -13.70 -6.35 27.49
N VAL A 94 -14.70 -5.49 27.65
CA VAL A 94 -15.16 -4.55 26.60
C VAL A 94 -14.07 -3.54 26.23
N ARG A 95 -13.36 -2.97 27.21
CA ARG A 95 -12.22 -2.06 26.97
C ARG A 95 -11.09 -2.78 26.24
N SER A 96 -10.73 -3.99 26.68
CA SER A 96 -9.72 -4.80 25.98
C SER A 96 -10.18 -5.20 24.58
N GLY A 97 -11.46 -5.52 24.40
CA GLY A 97 -12.05 -5.82 23.11
C GLY A 97 -12.01 -4.64 22.15
N PHE A 98 -12.24 -3.41 22.63
CA PHE A 98 -12.01 -2.19 21.85
C PHE A 98 -10.56 -2.08 21.39
N CYS A 99 -9.59 -2.21 22.33
CA CYS A 99 -8.16 -2.13 22.00
C CYS A 99 -7.77 -3.19 20.96
N ARG A 100 -8.25 -4.43 21.11
CA ARG A 100 -7.97 -5.52 20.16
C ARG A 100 -8.59 -5.28 18.78
N THR A 101 -9.83 -4.76 18.74
CA THR A 101 -10.48 -4.41 17.47
C THR A 101 -9.74 -3.26 16.78
N ALA A 102 -9.37 -2.23 17.54
CA ALA A 102 -8.61 -1.10 17.03
C ALA A 102 -7.22 -1.54 16.52
N ASN A 103 -6.53 -2.41 17.26
CA ASN A 103 -5.24 -2.96 16.84
C ASN A 103 -5.37 -3.79 15.55
N ALA A 104 -6.38 -4.65 15.44
CA ALA A 104 -6.60 -5.44 14.22
C ALA A 104 -6.87 -4.56 12.99
N VAL A 105 -7.63 -3.48 13.15
CA VAL A 105 -7.83 -2.48 12.07
C VAL A 105 -6.53 -1.73 11.80
N SER A 106 -5.76 -1.37 12.84
CA SER A 106 -4.44 -0.72 12.69
C SER A 106 -3.45 -1.63 11.98
N ASP A 107 -3.42 -2.93 12.30
CA ASP A 107 -2.56 -3.92 11.63
C ASP A 107 -2.93 -4.04 10.14
N ALA A 108 -4.23 -4.15 9.83
CA ALA A 108 -4.69 -4.19 8.46
C ALA A 108 -4.33 -2.90 7.68
N LEU A 109 -4.47 -1.73 8.31
CA LEU A 109 -4.07 -0.45 7.74
C LEU A 109 -2.55 -0.34 7.61
N GLY A 110 -1.80 -0.75 8.63
CA GLY A 110 -0.34 -0.76 8.65
C GLY A 110 0.22 -1.63 7.54
N THR A 111 -0.33 -2.85 7.39
CA THR A 111 0.04 -3.79 6.33
C THR A 111 -0.20 -3.19 4.94
N ALA A 112 -1.36 -2.56 4.73
CA ALA A 112 -1.71 -1.98 3.44
C ALA A 112 -0.92 -0.71 3.12
N GLN A 113 -0.69 0.15 4.13
CA GLN A 113 -0.01 1.45 3.97
C GLN A 113 1.49 1.38 4.26
N ARG A 114 1.99 0.22 4.75
CA ARG A 114 3.39 0.00 5.18
C ARG A 114 3.86 1.00 6.21
N LYS A 115 3.03 1.23 7.22
CA LYS A 115 3.33 2.08 8.37
C LYS A 115 3.13 1.27 9.62
N VAL A 116 4.11 1.31 10.53
CA VAL A 116 3.92 0.80 11.88
C VAL A 116 3.03 1.77 12.63
N LEU A 117 1.81 1.34 12.92
CA LEU A 117 0.87 2.11 13.72
C LEU A 117 0.98 1.69 15.18
N THR A 118 0.82 2.65 16.09
CA THR A 118 0.85 2.39 17.52
C THR A 118 -0.31 1.49 17.94
N HIS A 119 0.00 0.47 18.74
CA HIS A 119 -0.99 -0.43 19.32
C HIS A 119 -1.44 0.02 20.70
N PHE A 120 -2.72 -0.20 20.99
CA PHE A 120 -3.28 0.00 22.31
C PHE A 120 -2.99 -1.21 23.21
N ALA A 121 -2.58 -0.96 24.46
CA ALA A 121 -2.37 -2.03 25.43
C ALA A 121 -3.72 -2.70 25.78
N ALA A 122 -3.84 -3.98 25.47
CA ALA A 122 -4.97 -4.81 25.86
C ALA A 122 -4.59 -5.69 27.05
N THR A 123 -5.53 -5.96 27.96
CA THR A 123 -5.28 -6.88 29.08
C THR A 123 -5.19 -8.33 28.59
N GLU A 124 -4.43 -9.15 29.29
CA GLU A 124 -4.38 -10.58 29.04
C GLU A 124 -5.76 -11.23 29.18
N GLY A 125 -6.07 -12.20 28.32
CA GLY A 125 -7.34 -12.88 28.33
C GLY A 125 -7.72 -13.48 26.96
N ASN A 126 -8.90 -14.12 26.93
CA ASN A 126 -9.40 -14.73 25.71
C ASN A 126 -9.82 -13.67 24.68
N VAL A 127 -9.08 -13.59 23.58
CA VAL A 127 -9.27 -12.62 22.49
C VAL A 127 -10.69 -12.68 21.93
N TRP A 128 -11.19 -13.87 21.62
CA TRP A 128 -12.53 -14.10 21.06
C TRP A 128 -13.64 -13.55 21.97
N ARG A 129 -13.52 -13.79 23.27
CA ARG A 129 -14.48 -13.30 24.27
C ARG A 129 -14.47 -11.78 24.35
N GLN A 130 -13.29 -11.20 24.49
CA GLN A 130 -13.14 -9.76 24.67
C GLN A 130 -13.65 -8.98 23.44
N THR A 131 -13.25 -9.39 22.25
CA THR A 131 -13.70 -8.74 21.01
C THR A 131 -15.20 -8.91 20.79
N THR A 132 -15.75 -10.09 21.12
CA THR A 132 -17.20 -10.34 21.02
C THR A 132 -18.00 -9.46 22.00
N PHE A 133 -17.55 -9.32 23.24
CA PHE A 133 -18.24 -8.49 24.25
C PHE A 133 -18.22 -7.00 23.88
N PHE A 134 -17.17 -6.52 23.21
CA PHE A 134 -17.16 -5.16 22.68
C PHE A 134 -18.13 -4.99 21.50
N LEU A 135 -18.17 -5.95 20.57
CA LEU A 135 -18.99 -5.84 19.36
C LEU A 135 -20.48 -6.17 19.61
N LEU A 136 -20.81 -6.86 20.70
CA LEU A 136 -22.19 -7.28 20.99
C LEU A 136 -23.17 -6.10 21.12
N PRO A 137 -22.95 -5.08 21.94
CA PRO A 137 -23.84 -3.92 22.01
C PRO A 137 -23.89 -3.14 20.69
N LEU A 138 -22.77 -3.10 19.95
CA LEU A 138 -22.73 -2.49 18.63
C LEU A 138 -23.55 -3.28 17.61
N SER A 139 -23.56 -4.61 17.69
CA SER A 139 -24.39 -5.45 16.81
C SER A 139 -25.88 -5.27 17.06
N LEU A 140 -26.31 -5.06 18.31
CA LEU A 140 -27.70 -4.72 18.64
C LEU A 140 -28.10 -3.38 18.00
N LEU A 141 -27.28 -2.34 18.19
CA LEU A 141 -27.52 -1.02 17.60
C LEU A 141 -27.55 -1.08 16.06
N LEU A 142 -26.63 -1.83 15.46
CA LEU A 142 -26.57 -2.02 14.02
C LEU A 142 -27.82 -2.77 13.51
N GLY A 143 -28.28 -3.80 14.23
CA GLY A 143 -29.52 -4.52 13.91
C GLY A 143 -30.73 -3.59 13.90
N TYR A 144 -30.90 -2.76 14.93
CA TYR A 144 -31.94 -1.73 14.99
C TYR A 144 -31.84 -0.75 13.82
N LEU A 145 -30.62 -0.28 13.51
CA LEU A 145 -30.39 0.68 12.44
C LEU A 145 -30.73 0.08 11.07
N CYS A 146 -30.35 -1.16 10.80
CA CYS A 146 -30.75 -1.87 9.57
C CYS A 146 -32.25 -2.03 9.46
N ALA A 147 -32.96 -2.37 10.56
CA ALA A 147 -34.41 -2.41 10.60
C ALA A 147 -35.03 -1.03 10.30
N TRP A 148 -34.46 0.05 10.83
CA TRP A 148 -34.89 1.43 10.59
C TRP A 148 -34.67 1.86 9.13
N ILE A 149 -33.48 1.55 8.55
CA ILE A 149 -33.14 1.81 7.14
C ILE A 149 -34.21 1.18 6.22
N VAL A 150 -34.47 -0.12 6.41
CA VAL A 150 -35.40 -0.85 5.56
C VAL A 150 -36.86 -0.35 5.73
N LYS A 151 -37.28 -0.06 6.96
CA LYS A 151 -38.63 0.47 7.23
C LYS A 151 -38.88 1.81 6.55
N ASN A 152 -37.88 2.69 6.56
CA ASN A 152 -38.00 4.02 6.01
C ASN A 152 -37.59 4.10 4.52
N GLY A 153 -37.00 3.02 3.97
CA GLY A 153 -36.50 3.01 2.61
C GLY A 153 -35.36 4.00 2.41
N ASN A 154 -34.50 4.21 3.45
CA ASN A 154 -33.41 5.19 3.41
C ASN A 154 -32.20 4.61 2.68
N LEU A 155 -32.21 4.76 1.36
CA LEU A 155 -31.12 4.30 0.48
C LEU A 155 -29.81 4.99 0.79
N LEU A 156 -29.83 6.31 1.07
CA LEU A 156 -28.62 7.07 1.28
C LEU A 156 -27.77 6.49 2.43
N LEU A 157 -28.44 6.12 3.53
CA LEU A 157 -27.72 5.55 4.68
C LEU A 157 -27.20 4.13 4.40
N ALA A 158 -27.97 3.31 3.66
CA ALA A 158 -27.52 1.99 3.24
C ALA A 158 -26.28 2.10 2.32
N THR A 159 -26.33 2.98 1.33
CA THR A 159 -25.21 3.23 0.40
C THR A 159 -23.98 3.79 1.12
N LEU A 160 -24.17 4.62 2.17
CA LEU A 160 -23.04 5.10 2.97
C LEU A 160 -22.34 3.96 3.74
N PHE A 161 -23.09 2.98 4.27
CA PHE A 161 -22.50 1.79 4.89
C PHE A 161 -21.73 0.95 3.86
N LEU A 162 -22.32 0.71 2.69
CA LEU A 162 -21.64 0.00 1.60
C LEU A 162 -20.34 0.70 1.21
N LEU A 163 -20.43 2.01 0.95
CA LEU A 163 -19.27 2.82 0.57
C LEU A 163 -18.19 2.80 1.65
N GLY A 164 -18.57 2.95 2.93
CA GLY A 164 -17.65 2.89 4.06
C GLY A 164 -16.90 1.56 4.14
N LEU A 165 -17.58 0.44 3.90
CA LEU A 165 -16.94 -0.88 3.90
C LEU A 165 -16.06 -1.10 2.66
N VAL A 166 -16.47 -0.61 1.48
CA VAL A 166 -15.63 -0.65 0.27
C VAL A 166 -14.36 0.20 0.46
N VAL A 167 -14.48 1.39 1.05
CA VAL A 167 -13.33 2.23 1.39
C VAL A 167 -12.43 1.52 2.41
N LEU A 168 -13.02 0.90 3.44
CA LEU A 168 -12.24 0.12 4.42
C LEU A 168 -11.45 -0.99 3.72
N GLN A 169 -12.07 -1.77 2.83
CA GLN A 169 -11.38 -2.82 2.07
C GLN A 169 -10.26 -2.26 1.18
N ALA A 170 -10.55 -1.16 0.47
CA ALA A 170 -9.55 -0.52 -0.40
C ALA A 170 -8.35 0.01 0.39
N VAL A 171 -8.58 0.56 1.59
CA VAL A 171 -7.53 1.16 2.41
C VAL A 171 -6.74 0.11 3.22
N THR A 172 -7.42 -0.98 3.63
CA THR A 172 -6.76 -2.07 4.41
C THR A 172 -6.19 -3.18 3.53
N GLY A 173 -6.49 -3.20 2.22
CA GLY A 173 -6.16 -4.34 1.35
C GLY A 173 -6.84 -5.66 1.75
N GLY A 174 -7.68 -5.63 2.79
CA GLY A 174 -8.38 -6.79 3.30
C GLY A 174 -9.47 -7.29 2.34
N THR A 175 -9.63 -8.59 2.22
CA THR A 175 -10.68 -9.20 1.41
C THR A 175 -11.81 -9.72 2.30
N ALA A 176 -13.04 -9.26 2.06
CA ALA A 176 -14.20 -9.86 2.69
C ALA A 176 -14.41 -11.30 2.20
N ALA A 177 -14.90 -12.18 3.07
CA ALA A 177 -15.38 -13.47 2.61
C ALA A 177 -16.53 -13.26 1.62
N LEU A 178 -16.45 -13.91 0.45
CA LEU A 178 -17.34 -13.70 -0.69
C LEU A 178 -18.84 -13.74 -0.30
N GLY A 179 -19.22 -14.66 0.58
CA GLY A 179 -20.62 -14.79 1.03
C GLY A 179 -21.19 -13.54 1.72
N TRP A 180 -20.40 -12.87 2.55
CA TRP A 180 -20.84 -11.66 3.24
C TRP A 180 -20.93 -10.46 2.30
N GLY A 181 -19.98 -10.33 1.38
CA GLY A 181 -20.03 -9.32 0.32
C GLY A 181 -21.29 -9.49 -0.55
N LEU A 182 -21.61 -10.71 -0.96
CA LEU A 182 -22.80 -11.02 -1.74
C LEU A 182 -24.09 -10.68 -0.97
N CYS A 183 -24.16 -10.97 0.33
CA CYS A 183 -25.29 -10.57 1.19
C CYS A 183 -25.44 -9.04 1.21
N LEU A 184 -24.35 -8.30 1.36
CA LEU A 184 -24.36 -6.84 1.42
C LEU A 184 -24.82 -6.23 0.09
N PHE A 185 -24.18 -6.57 -1.02
CA PHE A 185 -24.56 -6.08 -2.35
C PHE A 185 -25.96 -6.53 -2.78
N GLY A 186 -26.34 -7.77 -2.44
CA GLY A 186 -27.68 -8.30 -2.73
C GLY A 186 -28.77 -7.55 -1.95
N ALA A 187 -28.55 -7.25 -0.67
CA ALA A 187 -29.48 -6.46 0.13
C ALA A 187 -29.61 -5.02 -0.39
N GLU A 188 -28.49 -4.39 -0.77
CA GLU A 188 -28.49 -3.04 -1.33
C GLU A 188 -29.24 -2.99 -2.66
N ALA A 189 -28.96 -3.92 -3.59
CA ALA A 189 -29.67 -4.03 -4.85
C ALA A 189 -31.18 -4.20 -4.64
N LEU A 190 -31.60 -5.04 -3.67
CA LEU A 190 -32.97 -5.27 -3.34
C LEU A 190 -33.64 -4.02 -2.74
N LEU A 191 -32.92 -3.27 -1.90
CA LEU A 191 -33.36 -1.98 -1.37
C LEU A 191 -33.57 -0.96 -2.48
N ILE A 192 -32.66 -0.84 -3.43
CA ILE A 192 -32.75 0.05 -4.59
C ILE A 192 -34.00 -0.31 -5.41
N VAL A 193 -34.17 -1.59 -5.72
CA VAL A 193 -35.36 -2.07 -6.47
C VAL A 193 -36.63 -1.75 -5.73
N THR A 194 -36.73 -2.05 -4.42
CA THR A 194 -37.94 -1.79 -3.62
C THR A 194 -38.21 -0.30 -3.48
N ALA A 195 -37.21 0.54 -3.33
CA ALA A 195 -37.36 2.00 -3.28
C ALA A 195 -37.82 2.56 -4.63
N PHE A 196 -37.25 2.05 -5.74
CA PHE A 196 -37.69 2.45 -7.08
C PHE A 196 -39.14 2.13 -7.33
N TYR A 197 -39.63 0.95 -6.93
CA TYR A 197 -41.02 0.57 -7.05
C TYR A 197 -41.95 1.32 -6.08
N ARG A 198 -41.47 1.70 -4.90
CA ARG A 198 -42.24 2.50 -3.92
C ARG A 198 -42.32 3.98 -4.30
N GLY A 199 -41.27 4.56 -4.90
CA GLY A 199 -41.14 5.99 -5.16
C GLY A 199 -41.72 6.47 -6.49
N ARG A 200 -41.67 5.69 -7.55
CA ARG A 200 -42.28 5.99 -8.84
C ARG A 200 -43.60 5.28 -8.95
N GLY A 201 -44.69 6.03 -8.84
CA GLY A 201 -46.04 5.56 -9.16
C GLY A 201 -46.18 5.16 -10.64
N PHE A 202 -45.42 4.21 -11.11
CA PHE A 202 -45.65 3.54 -12.38
C PHE A 202 -46.79 2.56 -12.13
N ARG A 203 -48.02 3.09 -12.28
CA ARG A 203 -49.24 2.32 -12.22
C ARG A 203 -49.37 1.48 -13.48
N LEU A 204 -48.75 0.34 -13.50
CA LEU A 204 -49.37 -0.79 -14.16
C LEU A 204 -50.54 -1.21 -13.25
N ARG A 205 -51.73 -0.95 -13.70
CA ARG A 205 -53.02 -1.33 -13.08
C ARG A 205 -53.08 -2.85 -13.07
N THR A 206 -52.48 -3.46 -12.10
CA THR A 206 -52.61 -4.90 -11.82
C THR A 206 -52.75 -5.06 -10.32
N ASP A 207 -53.70 -5.86 -9.92
CA ASP A 207 -54.04 -6.19 -8.54
C ASP A 207 -52.78 -6.44 -7.71
N GLY A 208 -52.85 -6.07 -6.40
CA GLY A 208 -51.69 -6.08 -5.49
C GLY A 208 -50.91 -7.41 -5.34
N LYS A 209 -51.33 -8.46 -6.05
CA LYS A 209 -50.61 -9.72 -6.21
C LYS A 209 -49.44 -9.62 -7.23
N ALA A 210 -49.52 -8.74 -8.21
CA ALA A 210 -48.49 -8.61 -9.25
C ALA A 210 -47.19 -7.91 -8.75
N THR A 211 -47.33 -6.97 -7.82
CA THR A 211 -46.16 -6.27 -7.24
C THR A 211 -45.33 -7.19 -6.34
N VAL A 212 -45.96 -8.10 -5.60
CA VAL A 212 -45.27 -9.13 -4.79
C VAL A 212 -44.57 -10.15 -5.69
N SER A 213 -45.21 -10.53 -6.78
CA SER A 213 -44.64 -11.44 -7.78
C SER A 213 -43.40 -10.82 -8.46
N ALA A 214 -43.45 -9.54 -8.85
CA ALA A 214 -42.34 -8.87 -9.50
C ALA A 214 -41.12 -8.72 -8.55
N THR A 215 -41.34 -8.31 -7.30
CA THR A 215 -40.26 -8.19 -6.30
C THR A 215 -39.70 -9.58 -5.94
N GLY A 216 -40.56 -10.58 -5.80
CA GLY A 216 -40.16 -11.96 -5.57
C GLY A 216 -39.38 -12.56 -6.75
N SER A 217 -39.82 -12.26 -7.98
CA SER A 217 -39.13 -12.72 -9.20
C SER A 217 -37.76 -12.04 -9.35
N VAL A 218 -37.66 -10.75 -9.10
CA VAL A 218 -36.38 -10.02 -9.14
C VAL A 218 -35.43 -10.52 -8.02
N ALA A 219 -35.96 -10.73 -6.80
CA ALA A 219 -35.18 -11.30 -5.72
C ALA A 219 -34.70 -12.75 -6.04
N LEU A 220 -35.60 -13.56 -6.62
CA LEU A 220 -35.27 -14.92 -7.05
C LEU A 220 -34.22 -14.91 -8.17
N ILE A 221 -34.37 -14.06 -9.19
CA ILE A 221 -33.40 -13.92 -10.28
C ILE A 221 -32.06 -13.44 -9.72
N LEU A 222 -32.05 -12.47 -8.79
CA LEU A 222 -30.84 -11.99 -8.15
C LEU A 222 -30.18 -13.08 -7.29
N CYS A 223 -30.93 -13.84 -6.52
CA CYS A 223 -30.41 -14.98 -5.75
C CYS A 223 -29.90 -16.11 -6.66
N VAL A 224 -30.59 -16.38 -7.76
CA VAL A 224 -30.15 -17.41 -8.74
C VAL A 224 -28.92 -16.94 -9.49
N THR A 225 -28.86 -15.68 -9.94
CA THR A 225 -27.66 -15.16 -10.63
C THR A 225 -26.47 -15.05 -9.68
N LEU A 226 -26.67 -14.63 -8.44
CA LEU A 226 -25.60 -14.61 -7.43
C LEU A 226 -25.19 -16.03 -6.99
N GLY A 227 -26.15 -16.93 -6.83
CA GLY A 227 -25.89 -18.34 -6.55
C GLY A 227 -25.15 -19.04 -7.70
N LEU A 228 -25.57 -18.81 -8.94
CA LEU A 228 -24.88 -19.31 -10.13
C LEU A 228 -23.50 -18.66 -10.29
N SER A 229 -23.35 -17.36 -10.09
CA SER A 229 -22.03 -16.74 -10.13
C SER A 229 -21.11 -17.26 -9.02
N ALA A 230 -21.64 -17.59 -7.84
CA ALA A 230 -20.85 -18.24 -6.77
C ALA A 230 -20.46 -19.69 -7.10
N ILE A 231 -21.25 -20.39 -7.96
CA ILE A 231 -20.96 -21.76 -8.43
C ILE A 231 -20.07 -21.72 -9.68
N PHE A 232 -20.27 -20.75 -10.59
CA PHE A 232 -19.56 -20.63 -11.87
C PHE A 232 -18.35 -19.70 -11.85
N ILE A 233 -18.18 -18.87 -10.81
CA ILE A 233 -16.86 -18.33 -10.49
C ILE A 233 -16.15 -19.46 -9.76
N PRO A 234 -15.50 -20.40 -10.47
CA PRO A 234 -14.98 -21.54 -9.77
C PRO A 234 -13.83 -21.05 -8.94
N VAL A 235 -13.84 -21.55 -7.89
CA VAL A 235 -12.81 -22.12 -7.05
C VAL A 235 -11.71 -22.94 -7.82
N ARG A 236 -11.57 -22.80 -9.06
CA ARG A 236 -10.34 -23.08 -9.78
C ARG A 236 -9.48 -21.87 -9.53
N GLY A 237 -8.41 -22.09 -8.74
CA GLY A 237 -7.39 -21.13 -8.38
C GLY A 237 -7.40 -19.94 -9.33
N TYR A 238 -8.15 -18.92 -8.95
CA TYR A 238 -7.99 -17.62 -9.54
C TYR A 238 -6.57 -17.27 -9.11
N GLU A 239 -5.63 -17.52 -10.02
CA GLU A 239 -4.31 -16.97 -9.88
C GLU A 239 -4.51 -15.47 -9.85
N LYS A 240 -4.68 -15.00 -8.61
CA LYS A 240 -4.83 -13.59 -8.26
C LYS A 240 -3.69 -12.76 -8.86
N ASP A 241 -2.61 -13.44 -9.22
CA ASP A 241 -1.33 -12.85 -9.47
C ASP A 241 -1.18 -12.23 -10.87
N ALA A 242 -1.72 -12.82 -11.93
CA ALA A 242 -1.47 -12.29 -13.29
C ALA A 242 -2.40 -11.12 -13.67
N ILE A 243 -3.70 -11.16 -13.32
CA ILE A 243 -4.64 -10.07 -13.64
C ILE A 243 -4.59 -8.99 -12.56
N ALA A 244 -4.42 -9.36 -11.28
CA ALA A 244 -4.32 -8.41 -10.18
C ALA A 244 -3.02 -7.61 -10.26
N SER A 245 -1.88 -8.23 -10.54
CA SER A 245 -0.61 -7.53 -10.70
C SER A 245 -0.61 -6.59 -11.91
N GLY A 246 -1.17 -6.99 -13.03
CA GLY A 246 -1.32 -6.13 -14.20
C GLY A 246 -2.27 -4.95 -13.96
N THR A 247 -3.39 -5.16 -13.26
CA THR A 247 -4.34 -4.09 -12.93
C THR A 247 -3.80 -3.18 -11.80
N GLU A 248 -3.08 -3.72 -10.84
CA GLU A 248 -2.43 -2.96 -9.77
C GLU A 248 -1.31 -2.08 -10.33
N ALA A 249 -0.45 -2.63 -11.19
CA ALA A 249 0.58 -1.87 -11.88
C ALA A 249 0.00 -0.75 -12.78
N ALA A 250 -1.09 -1.04 -13.52
CA ALA A 250 -1.78 -0.03 -14.32
C ALA A 250 -2.44 1.05 -13.46
N LEU A 251 -3.03 0.69 -12.32
CA LEU A 251 -3.61 1.62 -11.35
C LEU A 251 -2.53 2.46 -10.65
N GLU A 252 -1.42 1.87 -10.25
CA GLU A 252 -0.28 2.59 -9.67
C GLU A 252 0.33 3.57 -10.69
N THR A 253 0.48 3.16 -11.94
CA THR A 253 0.95 4.02 -13.03
C THR A 253 -0.03 5.16 -13.29
N ALA A 254 -1.32 4.88 -13.38
CA ALA A 254 -2.35 5.90 -13.57
C ALA A 254 -2.45 6.85 -12.36
N ALA A 255 -2.41 6.32 -11.15
CA ALA A 255 -2.40 7.11 -9.91
C ALA A 255 -1.12 7.95 -9.81
N GLY A 256 0.03 7.41 -10.19
CA GLY A 256 1.30 8.14 -10.28
C GLY A 256 1.23 9.30 -11.28
N GLN A 257 0.67 9.08 -12.48
CA GLN A 257 0.47 10.12 -13.47
C GLN A 257 -0.51 11.22 -13.02
N VAL A 258 -1.57 10.84 -12.31
CA VAL A 258 -2.52 11.80 -11.71
C VAL A 258 -1.87 12.58 -10.57
N ARG A 259 -1.07 11.90 -9.73
CA ARG A 259 -0.43 12.50 -8.55
C ARG A 259 0.73 13.42 -8.92
N TYR A 260 1.64 12.97 -9.76
CA TYR A 260 2.90 13.67 -10.04
C TYR A 260 2.95 14.38 -11.40
N GLY A 261 1.91 14.23 -12.22
CA GLY A 261 1.87 14.72 -13.59
C GLY A 261 2.63 13.80 -14.56
N LYS A 262 2.56 14.14 -15.84
CA LYS A 262 3.46 13.53 -16.83
C LYS A 262 4.72 14.38 -16.84
N SER A 263 5.86 13.82 -16.44
CA SER A 263 7.14 14.43 -16.78
C SER A 263 7.29 14.37 -18.30
N GLU A 264 7.44 15.51 -18.95
CA GLU A 264 7.73 15.57 -20.39
C GLU A 264 9.19 15.19 -20.65
N ASN A 265 10.03 15.38 -19.63
CA ASN A 265 11.44 15.03 -19.67
C ASN A 265 11.65 13.57 -19.23
N ARG A 266 11.71 12.66 -20.19
CA ARG A 266 12.02 11.25 -19.99
C ARG A 266 13.53 10.96 -19.99
N ALA A 267 14.35 11.89 -19.51
CA ALA A 267 15.80 11.70 -19.47
C ALA A 267 16.22 10.53 -18.59
N LEU A 268 15.41 10.21 -17.57
CA LEU A 268 15.64 9.06 -16.68
C LEU A 268 14.60 7.98 -16.95
N PRO A 269 15.03 6.72 -17.25
CA PRO A 269 14.11 5.60 -17.51
C PRO A 269 13.36 5.10 -16.27
N GLU A 270 13.73 5.54 -15.06
CA GLU A 270 13.16 5.10 -13.78
C GLU A 270 13.14 3.57 -13.64
N GLY A 271 14.20 2.92 -14.11
CA GLY A 271 14.40 1.49 -14.07
C GLY A 271 13.69 0.68 -15.17
N ASP A 272 12.88 1.29 -16.04
CA ASP A 272 12.22 0.58 -17.15
C ASP A 272 13.05 0.66 -18.44
N PHE A 273 13.65 -0.47 -18.83
CA PHE A 273 14.56 -0.55 -19.98
C PHE A 273 13.94 -1.20 -21.22
N ARG A 274 12.64 -1.47 -21.20
CA ARG A 274 11.94 -2.12 -22.33
C ARG A 274 11.94 -1.28 -23.60
N ASN A 275 11.97 0.02 -23.46
CA ASN A 275 11.93 0.98 -24.58
C ASN A 275 13.16 1.90 -24.59
N LEU A 276 14.31 1.43 -24.11
CA LEU A 276 15.55 2.17 -24.17
C LEU A 276 16.00 2.29 -25.64
N GLY A 277 16.22 3.51 -26.08
CA GLY A 277 16.77 3.86 -27.39
C GLY A 277 18.14 4.54 -27.24
N ASP A 278 18.44 5.43 -28.19
CA ASP A 278 19.61 6.28 -28.13
C ASP A 278 19.57 7.21 -26.91
N LEU A 279 20.73 7.48 -26.34
CA LEU A 279 20.86 8.43 -25.25
C LEU A 279 20.65 9.85 -25.78
N VAL A 280 19.54 10.45 -25.43
CA VAL A 280 19.20 11.81 -25.83
C VAL A 280 19.19 12.70 -24.59
N PHE A 281 19.96 13.79 -24.63
CA PHE A 281 19.92 14.82 -23.61
C PHE A 281 18.89 15.89 -24.04
N PRO A 282 17.74 16.01 -23.37
CA PRO A 282 16.78 17.05 -23.71
C PRO A 282 17.38 18.43 -23.41
N GLU A 283 17.08 19.42 -24.26
CA GLU A 283 17.52 20.81 -24.07
C GLU A 283 16.73 21.57 -22.98
N THR A 284 16.09 20.83 -22.07
CA THR A 284 15.27 21.40 -21.00
C THR A 284 16.00 21.33 -19.66
N THR A 285 15.68 22.28 -18.77
CA THR A 285 16.23 22.30 -17.40
C THR A 285 15.48 21.31 -16.53
N ALA A 286 16.12 20.25 -16.09
CA ALA A 286 15.53 19.26 -15.19
C ALA A 286 15.36 19.78 -13.76
N LEU A 287 16.43 20.32 -13.18
CA LEU A 287 16.50 20.86 -11.83
C LEU A 287 17.20 22.21 -11.83
N GLN A 288 16.76 23.10 -10.94
CA GLN A 288 17.50 24.29 -10.54
C GLN A 288 17.98 24.11 -9.10
N VAL A 289 19.28 24.21 -8.89
CA VAL A 289 19.87 24.00 -7.56
C VAL A 289 20.66 25.26 -7.16
N VAL A 290 20.36 25.74 -5.96
CA VAL A 290 21.10 26.84 -5.32
C VAL A 290 21.85 26.25 -4.14
N MET A 291 23.17 26.45 -4.09
CA MET A 291 24.05 25.97 -3.04
C MET A 291 24.68 27.13 -2.28
N SER A 292 24.86 26.95 -0.96
CA SER A 292 25.61 27.94 -0.16
C SER A 292 27.11 27.90 -0.46
N GLN A 293 27.64 26.76 -0.87
CA GLN A 293 29.05 26.56 -1.26
C GLN A 293 29.09 25.80 -2.60
N PRO A 294 29.95 26.18 -3.55
CA PRO A 294 30.05 25.48 -4.82
C PRO A 294 30.59 24.05 -4.64
N ASP A 295 29.87 23.05 -5.15
CA ASP A 295 30.25 21.66 -5.08
C ASP A 295 29.71 20.87 -6.28
N SER A 296 30.32 19.73 -6.59
CA SER A 296 29.86 18.79 -7.59
C SER A 296 29.24 17.59 -6.87
N LEU A 297 27.91 17.45 -7.00
CA LEU A 297 27.13 16.43 -6.28
C LEU A 297 26.30 15.60 -7.26
N TYR A 298 26.14 14.33 -6.95
CA TYR A 298 25.22 13.43 -7.63
C TYR A 298 23.90 13.36 -6.85
N LEU A 299 22.86 13.97 -7.38
CA LEU A 299 21.53 13.97 -6.77
C LEU A 299 20.75 12.73 -7.21
N ARG A 300 20.61 11.77 -6.31
CA ARG A 300 19.88 10.52 -6.53
C ARG A 300 18.38 10.77 -6.58
N GLY A 301 17.70 10.20 -7.56
CA GLY A 301 16.24 10.16 -7.66
C GLY A 301 15.72 8.73 -7.51
N PHE A 302 15.68 7.97 -8.60
CA PHE A 302 15.27 6.57 -8.58
C PHE A 302 16.40 5.67 -8.08
N VAL A 303 16.04 4.69 -7.22
CA VAL A 303 16.95 3.62 -6.79
C VAL A 303 16.29 2.29 -7.12
N GLY A 304 16.95 1.50 -7.96
CA GLY A 304 16.56 0.16 -8.33
C GLY A 304 17.21 -0.87 -7.41
N GLU A 305 16.40 -1.66 -6.76
CA GLU A 305 16.79 -2.62 -5.73
C GLU A 305 16.68 -4.06 -6.21
N THR A 306 15.64 -4.36 -6.99
CA THR A 306 15.41 -5.69 -7.58
C THR A 306 15.55 -5.64 -9.09
N TYR A 307 16.40 -6.51 -9.64
CA TYR A 307 16.57 -6.67 -11.09
C TYR A 307 15.52 -7.62 -11.66
N THR A 308 14.88 -7.24 -12.77
CA THR A 308 13.75 -7.98 -13.36
C THR A 308 14.05 -8.61 -14.73
N GLY A 309 15.27 -8.46 -15.25
CA GLY A 309 15.62 -8.82 -16.63
C GLY A 309 15.32 -7.71 -17.64
N ASP A 310 14.27 -6.93 -17.43
CA ASP A 310 13.88 -5.78 -18.25
C ASP A 310 14.26 -4.44 -17.64
N GLY A 311 14.96 -4.48 -16.51
CA GLY A 311 15.37 -3.28 -15.76
C GLY A 311 15.37 -3.48 -14.26
N TRP A 312 15.06 -2.42 -13.52
CA TRP A 312 15.13 -2.39 -12.06
C TRP A 312 13.81 -1.89 -11.45
N THR A 313 13.42 -2.47 -10.34
CA THR A 313 12.29 -2.00 -9.54
C THR A 313 12.73 -1.72 -8.10
N ALA A 314 11.94 -0.95 -7.36
CA ALA A 314 12.08 -0.91 -5.91
C ALA A 314 11.82 -2.30 -5.32
N LEU A 315 12.30 -2.55 -4.10
CA LEU A 315 11.98 -3.78 -3.36
C LEU A 315 10.48 -4.02 -3.31
N ASP A 316 10.11 -5.29 -3.31
CA ASP A 316 8.72 -5.67 -3.11
C ASP A 316 8.20 -5.08 -1.80
N LYS A 317 7.00 -4.56 -1.88
CA LYS A 317 6.33 -3.92 -0.76
C LYS A 317 6.17 -4.85 0.45
N GLN A 318 6.01 -6.14 0.23
CA GLN A 318 5.91 -7.13 1.29
C GLN A 318 7.26 -7.33 1.99
N GLU A 319 8.35 -7.32 1.25
CA GLU A 319 9.72 -7.47 1.75
C GLU A 319 10.11 -6.28 2.64
N LEU A 320 9.87 -5.05 2.16
CA LEU A 320 10.03 -3.83 2.96
C LEU A 320 9.17 -3.83 4.23
N TYR A 321 7.91 -4.32 4.14
CA TYR A 321 7.04 -4.40 5.29
C TYR A 321 7.55 -5.41 6.32
N THR A 322 8.08 -6.56 5.88
CA THR A 322 8.69 -7.56 6.77
C THR A 322 9.87 -6.95 7.54
N SER A 323 10.62 -6.05 6.91
CA SER A 323 11.74 -5.31 7.50
C SER A 323 11.33 -4.01 8.21
N ALA A 324 10.03 -3.67 8.25
CA ALA A 324 9.55 -2.39 8.80
C ALA A 324 9.91 -2.18 10.28
N ASN A 325 9.94 -3.24 11.08
CA ASN A 325 10.38 -3.16 12.47
C ASN A 325 11.86 -2.78 12.58
N LEU A 326 12.72 -3.29 11.71
CA LEU A 326 14.13 -2.92 11.67
C LEU A 326 14.27 -1.42 11.37
N PHE A 327 13.66 -0.94 10.29
CA PHE A 327 13.73 0.47 9.91
C PHE A 327 13.10 1.40 10.96
N TYR A 328 12.02 0.98 11.62
CA TYR A 328 11.44 1.74 12.73
C TYR A 328 12.46 1.97 13.86
N TRP A 329 13.18 0.92 14.28
CA TRP A 329 14.16 1.04 15.35
C TRP A 329 15.43 1.77 14.91
N LEU A 330 15.89 1.56 13.68
CA LEU A 330 17.02 2.32 13.12
C LEU A 330 16.71 3.83 13.09
N HIS A 331 15.56 4.21 12.54
CA HIS A 331 15.14 5.62 12.48
C HIS A 331 14.92 6.23 13.88
N LYS A 332 14.44 5.43 14.85
CA LYS A 332 14.30 5.89 16.23
C LYS A 332 15.65 6.15 16.90
N ASN A 333 16.69 5.46 16.47
CA ASN A 333 18.08 5.66 16.89
C ASN A 333 18.83 6.67 16.00
N ASP A 334 18.12 7.43 15.18
CA ASP A 334 18.67 8.40 14.21
C ASP A 334 19.65 7.79 13.20
N PHE A 335 19.46 6.51 12.88
CA PHE A 335 20.22 5.82 11.87
C PHE A 335 19.40 5.68 10.58
N TYR A 336 19.91 6.28 9.51
CA TYR A 336 19.31 6.23 8.17
C TYR A 336 20.36 5.77 7.15
N GLY A 337 20.01 4.77 6.32
CA GLY A 337 20.90 4.29 5.27
C GLY A 337 21.31 5.38 4.27
N GLN A 338 20.46 6.41 4.09
CA GLN A 338 20.71 7.54 3.20
C GLN A 338 21.77 8.52 3.73
N THR A 339 22.03 8.54 5.04
CA THR A 339 22.90 9.53 5.70
C THR A 339 24.18 8.93 6.29
N GLN A 340 24.48 7.65 6.00
CA GLN A 340 25.63 6.95 6.58
C GLN A 340 26.95 7.70 6.37
N LEU A 341 27.16 8.26 5.17
CA LEU A 341 28.38 8.99 4.84
C LEU A 341 28.57 10.22 5.73
N ALA A 342 27.51 10.99 5.95
CA ALA A 342 27.53 12.15 6.82
C ALA A 342 27.69 11.75 8.30
N SER A 343 27.03 10.69 8.74
CA SER A 343 27.11 10.17 10.11
C SER A 343 28.52 9.69 10.45
N VAL A 344 29.17 8.92 9.56
CA VAL A 344 30.54 8.46 9.76
C VAL A 344 31.54 9.62 9.74
N THR A 345 31.33 10.61 8.85
CA THR A 345 32.15 11.83 8.83
C THR A 345 32.06 12.60 10.15
N ALA A 346 30.85 12.73 10.70
CA ALA A 346 30.67 13.39 11.98
C ALA A 346 31.34 12.65 13.15
N LEU A 347 31.39 11.31 13.08
CA LEU A 347 32.11 10.49 14.06
C LEU A 347 33.65 10.65 13.95
N LEU A 348 34.18 10.71 12.71
CA LEU A 348 35.61 10.87 12.44
C LEU A 348 36.11 12.28 12.78
N ASP A 349 35.44 13.30 12.25
CA ASP A 349 35.88 14.69 12.34
C ASP A 349 35.41 15.39 13.63
N GLY A 350 34.55 14.74 14.41
CA GLY A 350 33.92 15.31 15.58
C GLY A 350 32.71 16.17 15.23
N ARG A 351 32.33 17.08 16.13
CA ARG A 351 31.12 17.87 15.97
C ARG A 351 31.24 18.84 14.79
N LEU A 352 30.43 18.60 13.78
CA LEU A 352 30.31 19.46 12.60
C LEU A 352 29.70 20.82 12.98
N THR A 353 30.20 21.89 12.38
CA THR A 353 29.68 23.24 12.51
C THR A 353 28.83 23.63 11.31
N SER A 354 28.07 24.72 11.41
CA SER A 354 27.28 25.23 10.28
C SER A 354 28.14 25.58 9.05
N ASP A 355 29.41 25.91 9.27
CA ASP A 355 30.35 26.28 8.19
C ASP A 355 30.84 25.07 7.40
N ASP A 356 30.73 23.86 7.98
CA ASP A 356 31.06 22.60 7.33
C ASP A 356 29.92 22.09 6.43
N LEU A 357 28.74 22.70 6.54
CA LEU A 357 27.52 22.25 5.86
C LEU A 357 27.24 23.08 4.62
N ASN A 358 26.90 22.39 3.53
CA ASN A 358 26.37 23.01 2.32
C ASN A 358 24.84 22.94 2.37
N THR A 359 24.18 24.09 2.29
CA THR A 359 22.71 24.18 2.18
C THR A 359 22.33 24.17 0.70
N LEU A 360 21.52 23.20 0.31
CA LEU A 360 21.01 23.05 -1.05
C LEU A 360 19.53 23.33 -1.08
N SER A 361 19.12 24.24 -1.98
CA SER A 361 17.72 24.47 -2.33
C SER A 361 17.50 23.95 -3.74
N VAL A 362 16.65 22.94 -3.88
CA VAL A 362 16.35 22.28 -5.14
C VAL A 362 14.97 22.70 -5.60
N HIS A 363 14.86 23.13 -6.86
CA HIS A 363 13.60 23.37 -7.54
C HIS A 363 13.48 22.45 -8.75
N THR A 364 12.44 21.62 -8.76
CA THR A 364 12.15 20.66 -9.82
C THR A 364 11.39 21.37 -10.95
N VAL A 365 12.02 21.53 -12.12
CA VAL A 365 11.43 22.17 -13.29
C VAL A 365 10.76 21.13 -14.17
N ASP A 366 11.54 20.30 -14.85
CA ASP A 366 11.07 19.25 -15.79
C ASP A 366 11.37 17.83 -15.29
N ALA A 367 12.10 17.66 -14.19
CA ALA A 367 12.31 16.36 -13.59
C ALA A 367 11.04 15.84 -12.88
N SER A 368 11.00 14.55 -12.60
CA SER A 368 9.89 13.91 -11.89
C SER A 368 9.73 14.46 -10.47
N ARG A 369 8.55 14.99 -10.14
CA ARG A 369 8.21 15.46 -8.78
C ARG A 369 7.94 14.33 -7.80
N LYS A 370 8.07 13.10 -8.24
CA LYS A 370 7.93 11.90 -7.41
C LYS A 370 9.05 11.79 -6.37
N TYR A 371 10.24 12.29 -6.71
CA TYR A 371 11.45 12.11 -5.91
C TYR A 371 11.87 13.40 -5.19
N ILE A 372 12.47 13.22 -4.01
CA ILE A 372 13.35 14.21 -3.40
C ILE A 372 14.76 13.87 -3.87
N TYR A 373 15.31 14.68 -4.76
CA TYR A 373 16.66 14.48 -5.30
C TYR A 373 17.68 14.89 -4.26
N ALA A 374 18.41 13.92 -3.72
CA ALA A 374 19.34 14.13 -2.61
C ALA A 374 20.69 13.44 -2.85
N PRO A 375 21.83 14.05 -2.42
CA PRO A 375 23.15 13.49 -2.58
C PRO A 375 23.43 12.32 -1.62
N TYR A 376 24.55 11.65 -1.80
CA TYR A 376 25.06 10.65 -0.86
C TYR A 376 25.49 11.28 0.48
N GLU A 377 25.87 12.54 0.44
CA GLU A 377 26.35 13.35 1.55
C GLU A 377 25.24 14.01 2.37
N LEU A 378 23.99 13.57 2.21
CA LEU A 378 22.83 14.09 2.93
C LEU A 378 23.03 13.99 4.45
N CYS A 379 22.84 15.10 5.18
CA CYS A 379 23.05 15.15 6.62
C CYS A 379 21.86 14.61 7.43
N SER A 380 20.64 14.71 6.92
CA SER A 380 19.44 14.18 7.58
C SER A 380 18.44 13.66 6.57
N ALA A 381 17.94 12.46 6.79
CA ALA A 381 16.87 11.83 6.02
C ALA A 381 15.54 11.78 6.80
N GLU A 382 15.41 12.52 7.88
CA GLU A 382 14.19 12.59 8.66
C GLU A 382 13.02 13.05 7.78
N ALA A 383 11.98 12.21 7.71
CA ALA A 383 10.84 12.42 6.81
C ALA A 383 10.12 13.76 7.04
N ALA A 384 10.12 14.24 8.27
CA ALA A 384 9.51 15.52 8.63
C ALA A 384 10.29 16.72 8.09
N LEU A 385 11.64 16.63 8.05
CA LEU A 385 12.51 17.71 7.56
C LEU A 385 12.51 17.77 6.03
N LEU A 386 12.50 16.62 5.37
CA LEU A 386 12.53 16.54 3.90
C LEU A 386 11.15 16.62 3.25
N ASP A 387 10.07 16.61 4.05
CA ASP A 387 8.69 16.47 3.56
C ASP A 387 8.54 15.26 2.60
N SER A 388 9.18 14.16 2.99
CA SER A 388 9.29 12.93 2.21
C SER A 388 8.52 11.77 2.86
N GLU A 389 8.24 10.74 2.07
CA GLU A 389 7.83 9.43 2.55
C GLU A 389 9.09 8.55 2.56
N ASN A 390 9.68 8.36 3.73
CA ASN A 390 10.87 7.53 3.92
C ASN A 390 10.46 6.23 4.60
N LEU A 391 10.32 5.16 3.82
CA LEU A 391 9.89 3.84 4.31
C LEU A 391 11.05 2.86 4.51
N GLY A 392 12.14 3.08 3.82
CA GLY A 392 13.32 2.23 3.82
C GLY A 392 14.60 3.06 3.82
N ASP A 393 15.60 2.57 3.10
CA ASP A 393 16.96 3.13 3.09
C ASP A 393 17.37 3.74 1.74
N SER A 394 16.48 3.75 0.74
CA SER A 394 16.84 4.08 -0.63
C SER A 394 16.16 5.32 -1.17
N THR A 395 15.09 5.16 -1.91
CA THR A 395 14.38 6.24 -2.60
C THR A 395 13.64 7.15 -1.62
N LEU A 396 13.87 8.46 -1.71
CA LEU A 396 13.12 9.46 -0.98
C LEU A 396 11.94 9.93 -1.84
N LEU A 397 10.73 9.50 -1.49
CA LEU A 397 9.52 9.87 -2.19
C LEU A 397 8.95 11.19 -1.66
N SER A 398 8.58 12.07 -2.57
CA SER A 398 8.02 13.37 -2.24
C SER A 398 6.60 13.26 -1.68
N ARG A 399 6.29 13.97 -0.58
CA ARG A 399 4.96 14.05 0.02
C ARG A 399 4.03 14.98 -0.75
N GLY A 400 2.72 14.79 -0.48
CA GLY A 400 1.66 15.64 -1.00
C GLY A 400 0.98 15.08 -2.25
N PHE A 401 -0.17 15.65 -2.60
CA PHE A 401 -1.01 15.16 -3.70
C PHE A 401 -0.37 15.32 -5.08
N ARG A 402 0.53 16.32 -5.24
CA ARG A 402 1.24 16.59 -6.51
C ARG A 402 2.75 16.47 -6.39
N GLY A 403 3.26 15.92 -5.29
CA GLY A 403 4.68 15.96 -4.95
C GLY A 403 5.12 17.38 -4.54
N ARG A 404 6.41 17.53 -4.26
CA ARG A 404 7.05 18.83 -3.99
C ARG A 404 7.86 19.26 -5.19
N ASP A 405 7.73 20.50 -5.54
CA ASP A 405 8.53 21.15 -6.58
C ASP A 405 9.74 21.92 -6.04
N SER A 406 9.74 22.19 -4.73
CA SER A 406 10.82 22.92 -4.07
C SER A 406 11.05 22.40 -2.65
N TYR A 407 12.29 22.15 -2.31
CA TYR A 407 12.71 21.68 -0.97
C TYR A 407 14.15 22.09 -0.69
N THR A 408 14.52 22.14 0.59
CA THR A 408 15.84 22.52 1.04
C THR A 408 16.36 21.51 2.06
N TYR A 409 17.63 21.18 1.98
CA TYR A 409 18.33 20.28 2.90
C TYR A 409 19.80 20.67 3.04
N THR A 410 20.48 20.04 4.00
CA THR A 410 21.91 20.19 4.22
C THR A 410 22.67 18.95 3.80
N ALA A 411 23.84 19.13 3.23
CA ALA A 411 24.76 18.06 2.83
C ALA A 411 26.20 18.42 3.23
N LEU A 412 27.04 17.42 3.41
CA LEU A 412 28.48 17.60 3.58
C LEU A 412 29.19 17.64 2.24
N PRO A 413 30.05 18.60 1.96
CA PRO A 413 30.75 18.66 0.68
C PRO A 413 31.82 17.57 0.55
N ASN A 414 31.97 17.02 -0.64
CA ASN A 414 33.10 16.16 -1.07
C ASN A 414 33.37 14.87 -0.25
N GLN A 415 32.40 14.36 0.51
CA GLN A 415 32.64 13.20 1.39
C GLN A 415 32.78 11.87 0.64
N VAL A 416 32.13 11.72 -0.52
CA VAL A 416 32.31 10.53 -1.38
C VAL A 416 33.80 10.33 -1.73
N LYS A 417 34.57 11.39 -1.90
CA LYS A 417 36.01 11.32 -2.18
C LYS A 417 36.83 10.80 -0.99
N ARG A 418 36.33 10.95 0.24
CA ARG A 418 36.94 10.48 1.49
C ARG A 418 36.59 9.03 1.85
N TYR A 419 35.83 8.33 1.00
CA TYR A 419 35.36 6.98 1.27
C TYR A 419 36.42 6.04 1.88
N THR A 420 37.64 6.01 1.34
CA THR A 420 38.70 5.14 1.83
C THR A 420 39.14 5.50 3.25
N GLU A 421 39.19 6.80 3.58
CA GLU A 421 39.50 7.30 4.92
C GLU A 421 38.41 6.90 5.92
N LEU A 422 37.15 7.14 5.58
CA LEU A 422 36.01 6.80 6.42
C LEU A 422 35.90 5.30 6.72
N VAL A 423 36.11 4.46 5.72
CA VAL A 423 36.15 2.99 5.92
C VAL A 423 37.33 2.56 6.78
N SER A 424 38.51 3.19 6.61
CA SER A 424 39.67 2.90 7.44
C SER A 424 39.43 3.29 8.90
N PHE A 425 38.82 4.44 9.15
CA PHE A 425 38.42 4.86 10.48
C PHE A 425 37.50 3.84 11.17
N LEU A 426 36.41 3.44 10.51
CA LEU A 426 35.48 2.45 11.06
C LEU A 426 36.14 1.12 11.42
N ARG A 427 37.19 0.70 10.66
CA ARG A 427 37.91 -0.55 10.93
C ARG A 427 38.92 -0.41 12.07
N MET A 428 39.62 0.71 12.15
CA MET A 428 40.68 0.91 13.16
C MET A 428 40.07 1.15 14.56
N ASP A 429 39.02 1.92 14.65
CA ASP A 429 38.41 2.29 15.93
C ASP A 429 37.38 1.27 16.43
N ALA A 430 37.04 0.24 15.62
CA ALA A 430 36.13 -0.84 16.03
C ALA A 430 36.67 -1.70 17.19
N GLU A 431 38.00 -1.72 17.43
CA GLU A 431 38.61 -2.49 18.53
C GLU A 431 38.39 -1.83 19.92
N ASN A 432 38.32 -0.49 19.97
CA ASN A 432 38.03 0.28 21.19
C ASN A 432 37.13 1.49 20.87
N PRO A 433 35.90 1.25 20.47
CA PRO A 433 35.02 2.32 20.02
C PRO A 433 34.61 3.26 21.16
N SER A 434 34.42 4.54 20.85
CA SER A 434 33.70 5.45 21.72
C SER A 434 32.24 4.99 21.91
N ASP A 435 31.55 5.50 22.93
CA ASP A 435 30.14 5.16 23.15
C ASP A 435 29.27 5.51 21.93
N GLU A 436 29.53 6.64 21.26
CA GLU A 436 28.83 7.08 20.05
C GLU A 436 29.13 6.18 18.86
N LEU A 437 30.40 5.82 18.63
CA LEU A 437 30.78 4.89 17.57
C LEU A 437 30.24 3.49 17.84
N SER A 438 30.23 3.03 19.09
CA SER A 438 29.67 1.75 19.48
C SER A 438 28.16 1.68 19.16
N ALA A 439 27.41 2.74 19.48
CA ALA A 439 25.97 2.83 19.14
C ALA A 439 25.75 2.82 17.62
N TYR A 440 26.57 3.54 16.86
CA TYR A 440 26.53 3.52 15.40
C TYR A 440 26.79 2.11 14.83
N LEU A 441 27.87 1.45 15.27
CA LEU A 441 28.25 0.13 14.78
C LEU A 441 27.18 -0.95 15.06
N VAL A 442 26.47 -0.85 16.19
CA VAL A 442 25.34 -1.75 16.50
C VAL A 442 24.22 -1.57 15.48
N ASN A 443 23.82 -0.33 15.19
CA ASN A 443 22.79 -0.04 14.19
C ASN A 443 23.24 -0.44 12.79
N GLU A 444 24.49 -0.14 12.42
CA GLU A 444 25.07 -0.52 11.13
C GLU A 444 25.11 -2.04 10.94
N SER A 445 25.48 -2.80 11.98
CA SER A 445 25.49 -4.27 11.92
C SER A 445 24.09 -4.85 11.66
N GLN A 446 23.07 -4.31 12.31
CA GLN A 446 21.68 -4.73 12.05
C GLN A 446 21.23 -4.34 10.65
N TYR A 447 21.55 -3.14 10.21
CA TYR A 447 21.26 -2.67 8.86
C TYR A 447 21.98 -3.51 7.80
N ASN A 448 23.24 -3.87 8.02
CA ASN A 448 24.01 -4.69 7.11
C ASN A 448 23.39 -6.08 6.90
N THR A 449 22.74 -6.66 7.91
CA THR A 449 22.03 -7.93 7.75
C THR A 449 20.96 -7.82 6.65
N PHE A 450 20.17 -6.75 6.67
CA PHE A 450 19.20 -6.46 5.63
C PHE A 450 19.85 -6.18 4.27
N VAL A 451 20.91 -5.36 4.25
CA VAL A 451 21.61 -4.96 3.02
C VAL A 451 22.20 -6.17 2.29
N TYR A 452 22.82 -7.09 3.03
CA TYR A 452 23.39 -8.30 2.42
C TYR A 452 22.31 -9.28 1.95
N ASP A 453 21.17 -9.36 2.61
CA ASP A 453 20.05 -10.19 2.19
C ASP A 453 19.38 -9.62 0.93
N ALA A 454 19.01 -8.35 0.95
CA ALA A 454 18.24 -7.73 -0.12
C ALA A 454 19.08 -7.36 -1.36
N TYR A 455 20.31 -6.88 -1.18
CA TYR A 455 21.08 -6.25 -2.26
C TYR A 455 22.22 -7.09 -2.84
N THR A 456 22.31 -8.36 -2.46
CA THR A 456 23.14 -9.36 -3.15
C THR A 456 22.30 -10.32 -3.99
N ALA A 457 20.97 -10.28 -3.87
CA ALA A 457 20.08 -11.18 -4.58
C ALA A 457 20.20 -11.02 -6.11
N LEU A 458 20.31 -12.16 -6.81
CA LEU A 458 20.38 -12.27 -8.27
C LEU A 458 19.32 -13.27 -8.76
N PRO A 459 18.68 -13.05 -9.93
CA PRO A 459 17.94 -14.10 -10.62
C PRO A 459 18.88 -15.27 -10.99
N GLU A 460 18.43 -16.50 -10.88
CA GLU A 460 19.21 -17.72 -11.14
C GLU A 460 19.82 -17.75 -12.56
N SER A 461 19.07 -17.23 -13.56
CA SER A 461 19.55 -17.10 -14.93
C SER A 461 20.73 -16.14 -15.06
N VAL A 462 20.70 -15.02 -14.34
CA VAL A 462 21.77 -14.01 -14.33
C VAL A 462 23.00 -14.54 -13.59
N GLU A 463 22.80 -15.19 -12.45
CA GLU A 463 23.90 -15.79 -11.67
C GLU A 463 24.63 -16.86 -12.48
N SER A 464 23.88 -17.75 -13.16
CA SER A 464 24.45 -18.77 -14.03
C SER A 464 25.24 -18.16 -15.19
N TYR A 465 24.71 -17.12 -15.82
CA TYR A 465 25.37 -16.42 -16.94
C TYR A 465 26.66 -15.72 -16.47
N LEU A 466 26.59 -14.97 -15.37
CA LEU A 466 27.78 -14.30 -14.80
C LEU A 466 28.86 -15.30 -14.33
N THR A 467 28.44 -16.45 -13.81
CA THR A 467 29.40 -17.53 -13.46
C THR A 467 30.13 -18.06 -14.69
N GLN A 468 29.46 -18.16 -15.82
CA GLN A 468 30.09 -18.57 -17.09
C GLN A 468 31.08 -17.51 -17.59
N GLU A 469 30.72 -16.23 -17.53
CA GLU A 469 31.53 -15.12 -18.06
C GLU A 469 32.69 -14.69 -17.14
N LEU A 470 32.47 -14.66 -15.84
CA LEU A 470 33.41 -14.12 -14.85
C LEU A 470 34.09 -15.18 -14.00
N GLY A 471 33.63 -16.43 -14.06
CA GLY A 471 34.01 -17.49 -13.12
C GLY A 471 33.23 -17.41 -11.81
N GLY A 472 33.57 -18.26 -10.85
CA GLY A 472 32.93 -18.29 -9.54
C GLY A 472 33.13 -17.01 -8.71
N PRO A 473 32.25 -16.77 -7.70
CA PRO A 473 32.29 -15.55 -6.87
C PRO A 473 33.49 -15.51 -5.91
N GLU A 474 34.19 -16.62 -5.74
CA GLU A 474 35.32 -16.73 -4.82
C GLU A 474 36.66 -16.54 -5.54
N THR A 475 37.69 -16.22 -4.76
CA THR A 475 39.08 -16.20 -5.24
C THR A 475 39.56 -17.65 -5.50
N GLU A 476 40.66 -17.79 -6.23
CA GLU A 476 41.31 -19.11 -6.47
C GLU A 476 41.62 -19.89 -5.18
N ASN A 477 41.72 -19.20 -4.04
CA ASN A 477 41.95 -19.79 -2.72
C ASN A 477 40.66 -20.05 -1.92
N GLY A 478 39.50 -19.93 -2.53
CA GLY A 478 38.17 -20.14 -1.87
C GLY A 478 37.80 -19.05 -0.84
N GLN A 479 38.37 -17.86 -0.96
CA GLN A 479 38.06 -16.72 -0.11
C GLN A 479 37.05 -15.78 -0.81
N HIS A 480 36.19 -15.11 -0.04
CA HIS A 480 35.34 -14.07 -0.58
C HIS A 480 36.14 -12.95 -1.27
N MET A 481 35.63 -12.50 -2.42
CA MET A 481 36.24 -11.42 -3.17
C MET A 481 36.16 -10.12 -2.38
N SER A 482 37.29 -9.43 -2.20
CA SER A 482 37.26 -8.10 -1.61
C SER A 482 36.69 -7.08 -2.60
N TYR A 483 36.13 -5.98 -2.09
CA TYR A 483 35.60 -4.89 -2.94
C TYR A 483 36.61 -4.40 -3.97
N GLN A 484 37.88 -4.23 -3.59
CA GLN A 484 38.92 -3.73 -4.49
C GLN A 484 39.23 -4.73 -5.62
N MET A 485 39.27 -6.02 -5.30
CA MET A 485 39.48 -7.07 -6.30
C MET A 485 38.31 -7.20 -7.24
N ALA A 486 37.09 -7.19 -6.70
CA ALA A 486 35.86 -7.23 -7.50
C ALA A 486 35.79 -6.01 -8.44
N LYS A 487 35.99 -4.80 -7.91
CA LYS A 487 36.01 -3.56 -8.69
C LYS A 487 37.02 -3.65 -9.84
N GLN A 488 38.23 -4.10 -9.57
CA GLN A 488 39.29 -4.22 -10.60
C GLN A 488 38.83 -5.22 -11.68
N ARG A 489 38.35 -6.40 -11.30
CA ARG A 489 37.89 -7.43 -12.24
C ARG A 489 36.73 -6.94 -13.12
N ILE A 490 35.76 -6.27 -12.51
CA ILE A 490 34.63 -5.69 -13.24
C ILE A 490 35.09 -4.65 -14.26
N LEU A 491 35.98 -3.75 -13.86
CA LEU A 491 36.51 -2.73 -14.75
C LEU A 491 37.33 -3.35 -15.90
N GLU A 492 38.18 -4.32 -15.62
CA GLU A 492 38.95 -5.03 -16.64
C GLU A 492 38.03 -5.74 -17.64
N TYR A 493 37.00 -6.45 -17.14
CA TYR A 493 36.06 -7.16 -17.99
C TYR A 493 35.27 -6.20 -18.87
N LEU A 494 34.65 -5.17 -18.30
CA LEU A 494 33.85 -4.21 -19.06
C LEU A 494 34.68 -3.40 -20.06
N THR A 495 35.92 -3.05 -19.70
CA THR A 495 36.84 -2.33 -20.63
C THR A 495 37.27 -3.22 -21.79
N ALA A 496 37.43 -4.53 -21.58
CA ALA A 496 37.85 -5.46 -22.61
C ALA A 496 36.71 -5.87 -23.56
N ASN A 497 35.44 -5.94 -23.05
CA ASN A 497 34.33 -6.54 -23.76
C ASN A 497 33.23 -5.56 -24.21
N ALA A 498 33.27 -4.30 -23.72
CA ALA A 498 32.24 -3.33 -24.07
C ALA A 498 32.84 -1.96 -24.45
N SER A 499 32.17 -1.28 -25.40
CA SER A 499 32.50 0.07 -25.85
C SER A 499 31.37 1.03 -25.52
N TYR A 500 31.73 2.23 -25.03
CA TYR A 500 30.74 3.27 -24.75
C TYR A 500 30.24 3.89 -26.05
N THR A 501 28.90 3.93 -26.21
CA THR A 501 28.25 4.63 -27.31
C THR A 501 26.89 5.15 -26.86
N GLU A 502 26.56 6.37 -27.26
CA GLU A 502 25.25 6.99 -27.01
C GLU A 502 24.17 6.47 -27.96
N MET A 503 24.57 5.84 -29.07
CA MET A 503 23.69 5.31 -30.11
C MET A 503 23.99 3.82 -30.34
N PRO A 504 23.52 2.92 -29.46
CA PRO A 504 23.64 1.50 -29.68
C PRO A 504 22.87 1.10 -30.94
N LYS A 505 23.51 0.42 -31.86
CA LYS A 505 22.90 0.05 -33.16
C LYS A 505 21.94 -1.13 -33.09
N GLU A 506 22.06 -1.93 -32.06
CA GLU A 506 21.28 -3.14 -31.88
C GLU A 506 20.07 -2.85 -30.98
N THR A 507 18.95 -3.46 -31.32
CA THR A 507 17.73 -3.42 -30.52
C THR A 507 17.54 -4.75 -29.86
N ARG A 508 17.19 -4.73 -28.59
CA ARG A 508 16.93 -5.93 -27.79
C ARG A 508 15.63 -6.60 -28.24
N ASP A 509 15.64 -7.92 -28.36
CA ASP A 509 14.45 -8.71 -28.65
C ASP A 509 13.51 -8.77 -27.43
N ASP A 510 12.19 -8.93 -27.68
CA ASP A 510 11.21 -9.06 -26.61
C ASP A 510 11.48 -10.29 -25.74
N GLY A 511 11.66 -10.08 -24.43
CA GLY A 511 11.92 -11.13 -23.46
C GLY A 511 13.39 -11.54 -23.32
N GLU A 512 14.31 -10.93 -24.03
CA GLU A 512 15.73 -11.08 -23.82
C GLU A 512 16.18 -10.33 -22.56
N ASP A 513 17.06 -10.95 -21.75
CA ASP A 513 17.59 -10.30 -20.55
C ASP A 513 18.50 -9.12 -20.91
N PHE A 514 18.29 -7.97 -20.27
CA PHE A 514 19.01 -6.72 -20.58
C PHE A 514 20.51 -6.80 -20.34
N LEU A 515 20.95 -7.48 -19.26
CA LEU A 515 22.38 -7.66 -18.99
C LEU A 515 23.02 -8.50 -20.08
N ARG A 516 22.40 -9.62 -20.44
CA ARG A 516 22.89 -10.53 -21.45
C ARG A 516 23.00 -9.84 -22.81
N PHE A 517 21.95 -9.14 -23.22
CA PHE A 517 21.93 -8.33 -24.44
C PHE A 517 23.10 -7.34 -24.50
N PHE A 518 23.34 -6.59 -23.39
CA PHE A 518 24.43 -5.63 -23.33
C PHE A 518 25.79 -6.29 -23.45
N LEU A 519 26.03 -7.38 -22.74
CA LEU A 519 27.33 -8.06 -22.77
C LEU A 519 27.60 -8.77 -24.09
N GLU A 520 26.57 -9.30 -24.77
CA GLU A 520 26.69 -9.92 -26.09
C GLU A 520 26.84 -8.89 -27.21
N SER A 521 26.13 -7.76 -27.15
CA SER A 521 26.29 -6.67 -28.13
C SER A 521 27.59 -5.88 -27.97
N GLY A 522 28.15 -5.85 -26.77
CA GLY A 522 29.40 -5.15 -26.44
C GLY A 522 29.35 -3.64 -26.63
N ALA A 523 28.15 -3.02 -26.64
CA ALA A 523 27.98 -1.60 -26.90
C ALA A 523 26.83 -1.01 -26.09
N GLY A 524 27.05 0.15 -25.45
CA GLY A 524 26.02 0.80 -24.65
C GLY A 524 26.51 2.06 -23.95
N TYR A 525 25.64 2.63 -23.13
CA TYR A 525 25.89 3.86 -22.37
C TYR A 525 25.67 3.66 -20.86
N SER A 526 25.65 4.73 -20.09
CA SER A 526 25.66 4.69 -18.61
C SER A 526 24.69 3.70 -17.96
N VAL A 527 23.47 3.57 -18.46
CA VAL A 527 22.45 2.63 -17.96
C VAL A 527 22.90 1.18 -18.06
N HIS A 528 23.51 0.81 -19.21
CA HIS A 528 24.02 -0.53 -19.48
C HIS A 528 25.18 -0.87 -18.54
N TYR A 529 26.16 0.02 -18.47
CA TYR A 529 27.34 -0.14 -17.62
C TYR A 529 27.00 -0.16 -16.12
N ALA A 530 26.08 0.72 -15.67
CA ALA A 530 25.66 0.75 -14.27
C ALA A 530 24.92 -0.53 -13.86
N THR A 531 24.05 -1.04 -14.74
CA THR A 531 23.34 -2.31 -14.52
C THR A 531 24.31 -3.48 -14.47
N ALA A 532 25.20 -3.59 -15.45
CA ALA A 532 26.20 -4.66 -15.48
C ALA A 532 27.11 -4.61 -14.24
N ALA A 533 27.62 -3.44 -13.88
CA ALA A 533 28.47 -3.29 -12.70
C ALA A 533 27.72 -3.67 -11.40
N ALA A 534 26.46 -3.24 -11.23
CA ALA A 534 25.69 -3.58 -10.05
C ALA A 534 25.45 -5.10 -9.93
N LEU A 535 25.09 -5.77 -11.01
CA LEU A 535 24.88 -7.22 -11.03
C LEU A 535 26.18 -8.00 -10.85
N MET A 536 27.28 -7.55 -11.42
CA MET A 536 28.59 -8.15 -11.23
C MET A 536 29.10 -8.00 -9.78
N PHE A 537 28.84 -6.87 -9.11
CA PHE A 537 29.13 -6.74 -7.68
C PHE A 537 28.31 -7.72 -6.85
N ARG A 538 27.02 -7.88 -7.16
CA ARG A 538 26.15 -8.87 -6.49
C ARG A 538 26.64 -10.30 -6.70
N HIS A 539 27.12 -10.63 -7.90
CA HIS A 539 27.74 -11.92 -8.21
C HIS A 539 28.93 -12.22 -7.29
N TYR A 540 29.73 -11.20 -6.96
CA TYR A 540 30.83 -11.34 -6.01
C TYR A 540 30.41 -11.23 -4.53
N GLY A 541 29.10 -11.30 -4.22
CA GLY A 541 28.56 -11.19 -2.87
C GLY A 541 28.67 -9.79 -2.25
N ILE A 542 28.85 -8.76 -3.08
CA ILE A 542 28.94 -7.36 -2.64
C ILE A 542 27.60 -6.66 -2.89
N PRO A 543 26.93 -6.17 -1.84
CA PRO A 543 25.66 -5.50 -2.01
C PRO A 543 25.75 -4.29 -2.95
N ALA A 544 24.86 -4.24 -3.93
CA ALA A 544 24.86 -3.18 -4.93
C ALA A 544 23.43 -2.83 -5.37
N ARG A 545 23.19 -1.55 -5.67
CA ARG A 545 21.93 -1.02 -6.19
C ARG A 545 22.18 -0.21 -7.45
N TYR A 546 21.19 -0.19 -8.34
CA TYR A 546 21.18 0.68 -9.49
C TYR A 546 20.60 2.04 -9.09
N VAL A 547 21.20 3.15 -9.52
CA VAL A 547 20.78 4.49 -9.14
C VAL A 547 20.73 5.40 -10.36
N GLU A 548 19.62 6.14 -10.49
CA GLU A 548 19.46 7.21 -11.48
C GLU A 548 19.32 8.56 -10.79
N GLY A 549 19.84 9.59 -11.44
CA GLY A 549 19.76 10.95 -10.91
C GLY A 549 20.48 11.95 -11.77
N TYR A 550 20.79 13.10 -11.19
CA TYR A 550 21.43 14.22 -11.88
C TYR A 550 22.78 14.57 -11.26
N LEU A 551 23.80 14.67 -12.08
CA LEU A 551 25.08 15.23 -11.70
C LEU A 551 25.00 16.75 -11.86
N ILE A 552 25.26 17.47 -10.77
CA ILE A 552 25.30 18.93 -10.75
C ILE A 552 26.74 19.41 -10.63
N PHE A 553 27.01 20.49 -11.34
CA PHE A 553 28.29 21.21 -11.28
C PHE A 553 28.06 22.63 -10.77
N PRO A 554 29.02 23.25 -10.06
CA PRO A 554 28.93 24.63 -9.60
C PRO A 554 28.87 25.63 -10.75
#